data_a15bbf4654e3e32feccb4f802f970c13
#
_entry.id   a15bbf4654e3e32feccb4f802f970c13
#
_cell.length_a   1.000
_cell.length_b   1.000
_cell.length_c   1.000
_cell.angle_alpha   90.00
_cell.angle_beta   90.00
_cell.angle_gamma   90.00
#
_symmetry.space_group_name_H-M   'P 1'
#
loop_
_entity.id
_entity.type
_entity.pdbx_description
1 polymer ?
#
loop_
_entity_poly.entity_id
_entity_poly.type
_entity_poly.pdbx_seq_one_letter_code
_entity_poly.pdbx_strand_id
1 'polypeptide(L)'
;MGLYAYVEKMWHDKDSKIMKKLSRERRIKWRRQPAIVRIEKPTRIDRARNLGYKAKQGVVIARVRIRRGSRQKSRPTKGRRSKRMGTTKITPGKSRQVIAEEKAERRFPNLRVLNSYWVGADGMYKWFEIILIDPHHPVIQSDSKIDWICDPAQKGRAARGLTSAAKKSRGLHKKGLGTEKIRPSLASHRHRGK
;
A
#
# COMPACT_ATOMS: atom_id res chain seq x y z
N MET A 1 -14.03 20.75 17.31
CA MET A 1 -13.25 19.86 16.41
C MET A 1 -11.98 19.42 17.12
N GLY A 2 -11.62 18.11 17.08
CA GLY A 2 -10.41 17.61 17.69
C GLY A 2 -9.16 17.87 16.81
N LEU A 3 -7.96 17.77 17.39
CA LEU A 3 -6.66 18.00 16.74
C LEU A 3 -6.55 17.34 15.35
N TYR A 4 -6.98 16.09 15.23
CA TYR A 4 -6.85 15.34 13.96
C TYR A 4 -7.70 15.91 12.83
N ALA A 5 -8.85 16.50 13.12
CA ALA A 5 -9.67 17.17 12.12
C ALA A 5 -8.96 18.42 11.55
N TYR A 6 -8.28 19.18 12.40
CA TYR A 6 -7.46 20.30 11.94
C TYR A 6 -6.28 19.84 11.08
N VAL A 7 -5.57 18.79 11.49
CA VAL A 7 -4.47 18.21 10.71
C VAL A 7 -4.99 17.71 9.35
N GLU A 8 -6.12 17.04 9.29
CA GLU A 8 -6.75 16.60 8.05
C GLU A 8 -7.09 17.78 7.15
N LYS A 9 -7.70 18.85 7.70
CA LYS A 9 -8.00 20.09 6.97
C LYS A 9 -6.74 20.73 6.38
N MET A 10 -5.64 20.81 7.13
CA MET A 10 -4.34 21.28 6.63
C MET A 10 -3.81 20.44 5.46
N TRP A 11 -3.98 19.13 5.48
CA TRP A 11 -3.57 18.25 4.39
C TRP A 11 -4.45 18.37 3.14
N HIS A 12 -5.70 18.78 3.29
CA HIS A 12 -6.62 19.03 2.19
C HIS A 12 -6.49 20.44 1.61
N ASP A 13 -5.91 21.39 2.35
CA ASP A 13 -5.64 22.74 1.88
C ASP A 13 -4.53 22.74 0.82
N LYS A 14 -4.95 22.90 -0.44
CA LYS A 14 -4.04 22.94 -1.59
C LYS A 14 -3.29 24.27 -1.71
N ASP A 15 -3.77 25.31 -1.07
CA ASP A 15 -3.24 26.67 -1.23
C ASP A 15 -2.24 27.07 -0.15
N SER A 16 -2.18 26.33 0.93
CA SER A 16 -1.23 26.53 2.01
C SER A 16 0.23 26.55 1.49
N LYS A 17 0.85 27.72 1.54
CA LYS A 17 2.27 27.93 1.20
C LYS A 17 3.19 27.09 2.08
N ILE A 18 2.85 26.95 3.37
CA ILE A 18 3.62 26.18 4.36
C ILE A 18 3.59 24.69 3.98
N MET A 19 2.42 24.13 3.67
CA MET A 19 2.31 22.72 3.30
C MET A 19 2.99 22.41 1.96
N LYS A 20 2.94 23.34 0.99
CA LYS A 20 3.68 23.24 -0.27
C LYS A 20 5.19 23.18 -0.03
N LYS A 21 5.74 24.09 0.81
CA LYS A 21 7.16 24.13 1.18
C LYS A 21 7.59 22.84 1.89
N LEU A 22 6.91 22.46 2.94
CA LEU A 22 7.16 21.22 3.69
C LEU A 22 7.13 19.96 2.82
N SER A 23 6.14 19.86 1.95
CA SER A 23 6.02 18.72 1.03
C SER A 23 7.15 18.67 0.00
N ARG A 24 7.67 19.83 -0.43
CA ARG A 24 8.83 19.90 -1.33
C ARG A 24 10.09 19.44 -0.62
N GLU A 25 10.38 19.96 0.57
CA GLU A 25 11.56 19.60 1.38
C GLU A 25 11.57 18.09 1.71
N ARG A 26 10.42 17.57 2.17
CA ARG A 26 10.26 16.14 2.44
C ARG A 26 10.57 15.29 1.22
N ARG A 27 10.05 15.64 0.04
CA ARG A 27 10.30 14.87 -1.20
C ARG A 27 11.76 14.90 -1.62
N ILE A 28 12.47 16.02 -1.46
CA ILE A 28 13.91 16.12 -1.72
C ILE A 28 14.67 15.17 -0.80
N LYS A 29 14.37 15.18 0.50
CA LYS A 29 14.98 14.26 1.48
C LYS A 29 14.67 12.79 1.16
N TRP A 30 13.42 12.48 0.83
CA TRP A 30 12.97 11.11 0.56
C TRP A 30 13.56 10.52 -0.72
N ARG A 31 13.90 11.31 -1.71
CA ARG A 31 14.58 10.84 -2.93
C ARG A 31 15.96 10.29 -2.64
N ARG A 32 16.67 10.86 -1.68
CA ARG A 32 18.02 10.44 -1.28
C ARG A 32 18.03 9.21 -0.37
N GLN A 33 16.89 8.91 0.26
CA GLN A 33 16.77 7.77 1.17
C GLN A 33 16.59 6.46 0.41
N PRO A 34 16.85 5.30 1.07
CA PRO A 34 16.51 3.98 0.54
C PRO A 34 15.04 3.86 0.13
N ALA A 35 14.75 2.85 -0.71
CA ALA A 35 13.38 2.63 -1.21
C ALA A 35 12.38 2.24 -0.11
N ILE A 36 12.87 1.65 0.98
CA ILE A 36 12.09 1.27 2.16
C ILE A 36 12.84 1.77 3.38
N VAL A 37 12.19 2.59 4.19
CA VAL A 37 12.75 3.19 5.41
C VAL A 37 11.75 3.01 6.55
N ARG A 38 12.21 2.48 7.69
CA ARG A 38 11.44 2.50 8.93
C ARG A 38 11.41 3.94 9.45
N ILE A 39 10.25 4.39 9.87
CA ILE A 39 10.05 5.73 10.46
C ILE A 39 9.44 5.60 11.84
N GLU A 40 9.81 6.51 12.74
CA GLU A 40 9.33 6.50 14.13
C GLU A 40 7.91 7.04 14.25
N LYS A 41 7.60 8.09 13.49
CA LYS A 41 6.31 8.78 13.56
C LYS A 41 5.67 8.85 12.17
N PRO A 42 4.34 8.69 12.07
CA PRO A 42 3.64 8.83 10.79
C PRO A 42 3.70 10.28 10.28
N THR A 43 3.93 10.46 8.99
CA THR A 43 3.90 11.79 8.36
C THR A 43 2.48 12.38 8.37
N ARG A 44 1.46 11.54 8.22
CA ARG A 44 0.04 11.89 8.29
C ARG A 44 -0.62 11.15 9.44
N ILE A 45 -0.59 11.77 10.61
CA ILE A 45 -1.16 11.15 11.83
C ILE A 45 -2.68 10.99 11.75
N ASP A 46 -3.38 11.94 11.13
CA ASP A 46 -4.81 11.89 10.83
C ASP A 46 -5.16 10.59 10.08
N ARG A 47 -4.49 10.38 8.96
CA ARG A 47 -4.75 9.23 8.09
C ARG A 47 -4.29 7.92 8.70
N ALA A 48 -3.14 7.93 9.39
CA ALA A 48 -2.63 6.75 10.07
C ALA A 48 -3.61 6.24 11.11
N ARG A 49 -4.14 7.12 11.96
CA ARG A 49 -5.11 6.75 13.01
C ARG A 49 -6.43 6.27 12.45
N ASN A 50 -6.96 6.90 11.41
CA ASN A 50 -8.16 6.43 10.72
C ASN A 50 -8.00 5.03 10.12
N LEU A 51 -6.76 4.59 9.86
CA LEU A 51 -6.44 3.27 9.32
C LEU A 51 -5.98 2.26 10.39
N GLY A 52 -6.12 2.59 11.66
CA GLY A 52 -5.87 1.69 12.79
C GLY A 52 -4.50 1.83 13.44
N TYR A 53 -3.70 2.85 13.06
CA TYR A 53 -2.43 3.12 13.73
C TYR A 53 -2.65 3.56 15.18
N LYS A 54 -1.93 2.94 16.08
CA LYS A 54 -1.78 3.37 17.48
C LYS A 54 -0.29 3.44 17.80
N ALA A 55 0.12 4.43 18.60
CA ALA A 55 1.49 4.56 19.09
C ALA A 55 1.72 3.58 20.26
N LYS A 56 1.79 2.29 19.92
CA LYS A 56 2.05 1.18 20.84
C LYS A 56 3.31 0.43 20.42
N GLN A 57 3.93 -0.24 21.36
CA GLN A 57 4.95 -1.24 21.07
C GLN A 57 4.34 -2.33 20.16
N GLY A 58 5.15 -2.89 19.28
CA GLY A 58 4.68 -3.84 18.26
C GLY A 58 4.04 -3.21 17.02
N VAL A 59 3.81 -1.88 16.98
CA VAL A 59 3.33 -1.17 15.79
C VAL A 59 4.49 -0.39 15.16
N VAL A 60 4.76 -0.66 13.89
CA VAL A 60 5.87 -0.08 13.13
C VAL A 60 5.35 0.58 11.88
N ILE A 61 5.94 1.69 11.48
CA ILE A 61 5.64 2.33 10.19
C ILE A 61 6.84 2.25 9.27
N ALA A 62 6.60 1.88 8.03
CA ALA A 62 7.61 1.91 6.98
C ALA A 62 7.15 2.83 5.82
N ARG A 63 8.02 3.75 5.41
CA ARG A 63 7.80 4.53 4.18
C ARG A 63 8.42 3.82 3.00
N VAL A 64 7.62 3.60 1.96
CA VAL A 64 8.02 2.89 0.75
C VAL A 64 7.90 3.78 -0.47
N ARG A 65 8.96 3.84 -1.25
CA ARG A 65 9.03 4.55 -2.53
C ARG A 65 8.77 3.60 -3.69
N ILE A 66 7.82 3.97 -4.56
CA ILE A 66 7.45 3.22 -5.77
C ILE A 66 7.61 4.12 -6.99
N ARG A 67 8.26 3.60 -8.03
CA ARG A 67 8.42 4.31 -9.31
C ARG A 67 7.06 4.51 -9.99
N ARG A 68 6.86 5.64 -10.63
CA ARG A 68 5.71 5.94 -11.49
C ARG A 68 5.93 5.36 -12.89
N GLY A 69 4.91 5.46 -13.73
CA GLY A 69 4.96 4.97 -15.10
C GLY A 69 4.50 3.52 -15.25
N SER A 70 4.52 3.01 -16.45
CA SER A 70 4.19 1.62 -16.78
C SER A 70 5.30 0.67 -16.32
N ARG A 71 4.98 -0.61 -16.26
CA ARG A 71 5.99 -1.64 -16.03
C ARG A 71 6.84 -1.79 -17.29
N GLN A 72 8.12 -1.48 -17.18
CA GLN A 72 9.06 -1.74 -18.26
C GLN A 72 9.32 -3.25 -18.38
N LYS A 73 9.04 -3.82 -19.53
CA LYS A 73 9.34 -5.22 -19.86
C LYS A 73 10.21 -5.26 -21.10
N SER A 74 11.18 -6.13 -21.11
CA SER A 74 11.91 -6.48 -22.33
C SER A 74 10.96 -7.13 -23.34
N ARG A 75 11.12 -6.79 -24.60
CA ARG A 75 10.32 -7.39 -25.68
C ARG A 75 10.74 -8.86 -25.85
N PRO A 76 9.83 -9.84 -25.76
CA PRO A 76 10.18 -11.22 -26.03
C PRO A 76 10.48 -11.38 -27.53
N THR A 77 11.60 -12.01 -27.87
CA THR A 77 12.06 -12.13 -29.26
C THR A 77 12.13 -13.58 -29.75
N LYS A 78 12.44 -14.52 -28.87
CA LYS A 78 12.65 -15.93 -29.26
C LYS A 78 11.34 -16.71 -29.48
N GLY A 79 11.23 -17.40 -30.63
CA GLY A 79 10.15 -18.37 -30.92
C GLY A 79 8.74 -17.79 -30.96
N ARG A 80 8.57 -16.49 -31.25
CA ARG A 80 7.25 -15.83 -31.27
C ARG A 80 6.99 -15.11 -32.58
N ARG A 81 5.75 -15.19 -33.07
CA ARG A 81 5.26 -14.35 -34.16
C ARG A 81 5.25 -12.88 -33.73
N SER A 82 5.51 -11.96 -34.67
CA SER A 82 5.59 -10.51 -34.43
C SER A 82 4.41 -9.95 -33.64
N LYS A 83 3.19 -10.41 -33.92
CA LYS A 83 1.96 -10.03 -33.19
C LYS A 83 2.01 -10.37 -31.68
N ARG A 84 2.74 -11.40 -31.29
CA ARG A 84 2.87 -11.86 -29.90
C ARG A 84 4.12 -11.31 -29.18
N MET A 85 4.95 -10.54 -29.86
CA MET A 85 6.13 -9.88 -29.28
C MET A 85 5.79 -8.56 -28.57
N GLY A 86 4.56 -8.04 -28.70
CA GLY A 86 4.13 -6.78 -28.11
C GLY A 86 4.02 -6.84 -26.59
N THR A 87 4.45 -5.77 -25.93
CA THR A 87 4.40 -5.61 -24.45
C THR A 87 3.41 -4.56 -23.98
N THR A 88 2.73 -3.86 -24.90
CA THR A 88 1.84 -2.74 -24.60
C THR A 88 0.62 -3.11 -23.77
N LYS A 89 0.10 -4.33 -23.93
CA LYS A 89 -1.07 -4.85 -23.18
C LYS A 89 -0.72 -5.48 -21.81
N ILE A 90 0.56 -5.48 -21.43
CA ILE A 90 1.01 -6.12 -20.20
C ILE A 90 1.07 -5.08 -19.09
N THR A 91 -0.04 -4.84 -18.42
CA THR A 91 -0.16 -4.00 -17.24
C THR A 91 -0.39 -4.86 -15.99
N PRO A 92 0.30 -4.56 -14.86
CA PRO A 92 0.01 -5.25 -13.59
C PRO A 92 -1.41 -4.96 -13.14
N GLY A 93 -2.15 -5.98 -12.72
CA GLY A 93 -3.48 -5.85 -12.09
C GLY A 93 -3.42 -5.34 -10.65
N LYS A 94 -2.33 -4.71 -10.23
CA LYS A 94 -2.08 -4.23 -8.87
C LYS A 94 -1.83 -2.72 -8.87
N SER A 95 -2.45 -2.02 -7.92
CA SER A 95 -2.15 -0.60 -7.69
C SER A 95 -0.73 -0.42 -7.12
N ARG A 96 -0.15 0.77 -7.26
CA ARG A 96 1.16 1.08 -6.68
C ARG A 96 1.16 0.99 -5.15
N GLN A 97 0.03 1.23 -4.53
CA GLN A 97 -0.15 1.06 -3.09
C GLN A 97 0.00 -0.41 -2.68
N VAL A 98 -0.61 -1.34 -3.40
CA VAL A 98 -0.44 -2.79 -3.16
C VAL A 98 1.01 -3.21 -3.37
N ILE A 99 1.66 -2.70 -4.41
CA ILE A 99 3.08 -2.99 -4.66
C ILE A 99 3.95 -2.48 -3.50
N ALA A 100 3.60 -1.35 -2.88
CA ALA A 100 4.29 -0.82 -1.70
C ALA A 100 4.10 -1.73 -0.48
N GLU A 101 2.89 -2.21 -0.24
CA GLU A 101 2.57 -3.16 0.83
C GLU A 101 3.35 -4.47 0.67
N GLU A 102 3.35 -5.07 -0.52
CA GLU A 102 4.11 -6.29 -0.81
C GLU A 102 5.63 -6.10 -0.65
N LYS A 103 6.15 -4.92 -1.01
CA LYS A 103 7.58 -4.61 -0.79
C LYS A 103 7.92 -4.50 0.69
N ALA A 104 7.05 -3.86 1.49
CA ALA A 104 7.23 -3.77 2.93
C ALA A 104 7.17 -5.15 3.58
N GLU A 105 6.18 -5.97 3.24
CA GLU A 105 6.03 -7.33 3.77
C GLU A 105 7.25 -8.20 3.50
N ARG A 106 7.83 -8.12 2.29
CA ARG A 106 9.06 -8.85 1.95
C ARG A 106 10.30 -8.34 2.69
N ARG A 107 10.36 -7.05 3.02
CA ARG A 107 11.49 -6.48 3.78
C ARG A 107 11.40 -6.79 5.27
N PHE A 108 10.19 -6.94 5.79
CA PHE A 108 9.91 -7.21 7.20
C PHE A 108 9.08 -8.51 7.33
N PRO A 109 9.69 -9.70 7.13
CA PRO A 109 8.95 -10.97 7.07
C PRO A 109 8.32 -11.36 8.41
N ASN A 110 8.85 -10.86 9.52
CA ASN A 110 8.33 -11.03 10.87
C ASN A 110 7.12 -10.12 11.18
N LEU A 111 6.89 -9.09 10.37
CA LEU A 111 5.78 -8.15 10.57
C LEU A 111 4.64 -8.42 9.57
N ARG A 112 3.44 -8.07 9.96
CA ARG A 112 2.24 -8.18 9.12
C ARG A 112 1.71 -6.80 8.73
N VAL A 113 1.31 -6.66 7.47
CA VAL A 113 0.75 -5.41 6.97
C VAL A 113 -0.68 -5.24 7.50
N LEU A 114 -0.95 -4.19 8.27
CA LEU A 114 -2.31 -3.81 8.65
C LEU A 114 -2.99 -3.05 7.51
N ASN A 115 -2.42 -1.91 7.15
CA ASN A 115 -2.97 -1.00 6.15
C ASN A 115 -1.88 -0.07 5.61
N SER A 116 -2.23 0.78 4.64
CA SER A 116 -1.30 1.75 4.06
C SER A 116 -2.00 3.02 3.60
N TYR A 117 -1.26 4.10 3.41
CA TYR A 117 -1.78 5.37 2.90
C TYR A 117 -0.73 6.13 2.11
N TRP A 118 -1.20 7.01 1.24
CA TRP A 118 -0.37 7.88 0.43
C TRP A 118 0.11 9.10 1.23
N VAL A 119 1.38 9.48 1.06
CA VAL A 119 1.99 10.64 1.71
C VAL A 119 2.59 11.66 0.75
N GLY A 120 2.93 11.25 -0.48
CA GLY A 120 3.48 12.17 -1.44
C GLY A 120 3.73 11.56 -2.82
N ALA A 121 3.90 12.42 -3.80
CA ALA A 121 4.28 12.02 -5.15
C ALA A 121 5.09 13.13 -5.82
N ASP A 122 5.97 12.74 -6.73
CA ASP A 122 6.64 13.63 -7.68
C ASP A 122 6.50 13.09 -9.12
N GLY A 123 7.26 13.62 -10.06
CA GLY A 123 7.27 13.15 -11.45
C GLY A 123 7.70 11.70 -11.59
N MET A 124 8.63 11.22 -10.77
CA MET A 124 9.24 9.88 -10.89
C MET A 124 8.71 8.86 -9.88
N TYR A 125 8.29 9.29 -8.68
CA TYR A 125 7.97 8.40 -7.56
C TYR A 125 6.63 8.74 -6.91
N LYS A 126 6.07 7.71 -6.23
CA LYS A 126 5.01 7.84 -5.22
C LYS A 126 5.51 7.23 -3.92
N TRP A 127 5.20 7.89 -2.80
CA TRP A 127 5.53 7.42 -1.46
C TRP A 127 4.27 7.02 -0.73
N PHE A 128 4.34 5.86 -0.09
CA PHE A 128 3.29 5.32 0.77
C PHE A 128 3.89 5.01 2.14
N GLU A 129 3.12 5.22 3.17
CA GLU A 129 3.43 4.73 4.51
C GLU A 129 2.57 3.50 4.79
N ILE A 130 3.23 2.45 5.27
CA ILE A 130 2.64 1.14 5.56
C ILE A 130 2.69 0.93 7.06
N ILE A 131 1.53 0.61 7.64
CA ILE A 131 1.39 0.25 9.04
C ILE A 131 1.65 -1.24 9.15
N LEU A 132 2.68 -1.60 9.88
CA LEU A 132 3.13 -2.97 10.13
C LEU A 132 2.91 -3.31 11.60
N ILE A 133 2.57 -4.54 11.88
CA ILE A 133 2.29 -5.04 13.22
C ILE A 133 3.13 -6.30 13.47
N ASP A 134 3.72 -6.37 14.64
CA ASP A 134 4.40 -7.55 15.13
C ASP A 134 3.40 -8.49 15.78
N PRO A 135 3.08 -9.65 15.19
CA PRO A 135 2.09 -10.57 15.72
C PRO A 135 2.56 -11.34 16.98
N HIS A 136 3.85 -11.30 17.29
CA HIS A 136 4.41 -11.99 18.43
C HIS A 136 4.58 -11.07 19.66
N HIS A 137 4.30 -9.78 19.51
CA HIS A 137 4.44 -8.83 20.59
C HIS A 137 3.29 -8.94 21.59
N PRO A 138 3.54 -9.13 22.92
CA PRO A 138 2.49 -9.34 23.92
C PRO A 138 1.41 -8.25 23.96
N VAL A 139 1.83 -6.97 23.81
CA VAL A 139 0.91 -5.81 23.78
C VAL A 139 -0.06 -5.86 22.59
N ILE A 140 0.31 -6.51 21.49
CA ILE A 140 -0.56 -6.69 20.33
C ILE A 140 -1.51 -7.87 20.54
N GLN A 141 -1.02 -8.96 21.11
CA GLN A 141 -1.83 -10.15 21.40
C GLN A 141 -2.92 -9.87 22.44
N SER A 142 -2.66 -8.97 23.40
CA SER A 142 -3.64 -8.58 24.42
C SER A 142 -4.65 -7.51 23.97
N ASP A 143 -4.47 -6.89 22.79
CA ASP A 143 -5.42 -5.87 22.28
C ASP A 143 -6.51 -6.53 21.42
N SER A 144 -7.68 -6.77 21.99
CA SER A 144 -8.86 -7.39 21.33
C SER A 144 -9.30 -6.72 20.03
N LYS A 145 -8.85 -5.49 19.74
CA LYS A 145 -9.14 -4.79 18.48
C LYS A 145 -8.18 -5.16 17.36
N ILE A 146 -7.01 -5.71 17.67
CA ILE A 146 -5.92 -5.95 16.71
C ILE A 146 -5.45 -7.42 16.74
N ASP A 147 -5.78 -8.18 17.77
CA ASP A 147 -5.36 -9.59 17.98
C ASP A 147 -5.64 -10.49 16.78
N TRP A 148 -6.72 -10.24 16.04
CA TRP A 148 -7.04 -10.97 14.81
C TRP A 148 -5.89 -11.03 13.79
N ILE A 149 -4.95 -10.06 13.83
CA ILE A 149 -3.80 -10.04 12.94
C ILE A 149 -2.76 -11.06 13.36
N CYS A 150 -2.80 -11.52 14.61
CA CYS A 150 -1.89 -12.54 15.15
C CYS A 150 -2.22 -13.95 14.65
N ASP A 151 -3.39 -14.16 14.05
CA ASP A 151 -3.77 -15.44 13.45
C ASP A 151 -2.77 -15.83 12.33
N PRO A 152 -2.23 -17.06 12.32
CA PRO A 152 -1.39 -17.58 11.24
C PRO A 152 -1.97 -17.37 9.84
N ALA A 153 -3.29 -17.41 9.69
CA ALA A 153 -4.00 -17.13 8.45
C ALA A 153 -3.76 -15.70 7.92
N GLN A 154 -3.30 -14.75 8.74
CA GLN A 154 -2.97 -13.40 8.31
C GLN A 154 -1.53 -13.23 7.79
N LYS A 155 -0.69 -14.27 7.85
CA LYS A 155 0.67 -14.23 7.30
C LYS A 155 0.62 -14.03 5.77
N GLY A 156 1.45 -13.14 5.25
CA GLY A 156 1.53 -12.86 3.82
C GLY A 156 0.27 -12.18 3.23
N ARG A 157 -0.51 -11.46 4.03
CA ARG A 157 -1.81 -10.91 3.65
C ARG A 157 -1.74 -9.87 2.53
N ALA A 158 -0.66 -9.11 2.41
CA ALA A 158 -0.49 -8.17 1.30
C ALA A 158 -0.28 -8.91 -0.03
N ALA A 159 0.57 -9.92 -0.06
CA ALA A 159 0.82 -10.73 -1.26
C ALA A 159 -0.43 -11.50 -1.71
N ARG A 160 -1.24 -11.98 -0.77
CA ARG A 160 -2.51 -12.70 -1.05
C ARG A 160 -3.69 -11.77 -1.38
N GLY A 161 -3.49 -10.46 -1.34
CA GLY A 161 -4.53 -9.50 -1.71
C GLY A 161 -5.65 -9.33 -0.68
N LEU A 162 -5.35 -9.47 0.61
CA LEU A 162 -6.31 -9.36 1.71
C LEU A 162 -6.37 -7.96 2.33
N THR A 163 -5.40 -7.09 2.05
CA THR A 163 -5.41 -5.69 2.53
C THR A 163 -6.51 -4.88 1.83
N SER A 164 -6.89 -3.76 2.43
CA SER A 164 -7.91 -2.87 1.85
C SER A 164 -7.52 -2.38 0.44
N ALA A 165 -6.27 -1.96 0.26
CA ALA A 165 -5.76 -1.53 -1.06
C ALA A 165 -5.79 -2.66 -2.09
N ALA A 166 -5.45 -3.88 -1.68
CA ALA A 166 -5.45 -5.04 -2.56
C ALA A 166 -6.88 -5.50 -2.90
N LYS A 167 -7.80 -5.50 -1.94
CA LYS A 167 -9.23 -5.75 -2.21
C LYS A 167 -9.79 -4.74 -3.21
N LYS A 168 -9.42 -3.45 -3.10
CA LYS A 168 -9.79 -2.43 -4.08
C LYS A 168 -9.23 -2.74 -5.46
N SER A 169 -7.95 -3.12 -5.58
CA SER A 169 -7.34 -3.51 -6.86
C SER A 169 -7.98 -4.74 -7.49
N ARG A 170 -8.51 -5.66 -6.67
CA ARG A 170 -9.24 -6.86 -7.11
C ARG A 170 -10.71 -6.56 -7.43
N GLY A 171 -11.21 -5.33 -7.26
CA GLY A 171 -12.60 -4.97 -7.47
C GLY A 171 -13.58 -5.46 -6.40
N LEU A 172 -13.11 -5.85 -5.21
CA LEU A 172 -13.93 -6.47 -4.17
C LEU A 172 -14.70 -5.47 -3.29
N HIS A 173 -14.49 -4.16 -3.46
CA HIS A 173 -15.18 -3.13 -2.65
C HIS A 173 -16.62 -2.86 -3.10
N LYS A 174 -16.94 -3.16 -4.36
CA LYS A 174 -18.30 -2.98 -4.90
C LYS A 174 -18.93 -4.34 -5.19
N LYS A 175 -20.24 -4.44 -5.04
CA LYS A 175 -21.07 -5.53 -5.55
C LYS A 175 -21.86 -5.00 -6.75
N GLY A 176 -22.12 -5.84 -7.77
CA GLY A 176 -22.91 -5.47 -8.93
C GLY A 176 -22.19 -5.67 -10.25
N LEU A 177 -22.68 -5.03 -11.30
CA LEU A 177 -22.23 -5.18 -12.69
C LEU A 177 -20.70 -5.06 -12.82
N GLY A 178 -20.08 -6.04 -13.44
CA GLY A 178 -18.63 -6.09 -13.70
C GLY A 178 -17.80 -6.69 -12.57
N THR A 179 -18.40 -7.01 -11.41
CA THR A 179 -17.69 -7.60 -10.26
C THR A 179 -18.11 -9.03 -9.95
N GLU A 180 -19.09 -9.58 -10.64
CA GLU A 180 -19.64 -10.92 -10.41
C GLU A 180 -18.58 -12.01 -10.65
N LYS A 181 -17.80 -11.84 -11.74
CA LYS A 181 -16.77 -12.80 -12.16
C LYS A 181 -15.52 -12.83 -11.27
N ILE A 182 -15.39 -11.89 -10.33
CA ILE A 182 -14.26 -11.84 -9.40
C ILE A 182 -14.61 -12.37 -8.01
N ARG A 183 -15.87 -12.74 -7.79
CA ARG A 183 -16.35 -13.31 -6.53
C ARG A 183 -16.76 -14.78 -6.73
N PRO A 184 -16.41 -15.67 -5.80
CA PRO A 184 -15.59 -15.48 -4.60
C PRO A 184 -14.11 -15.22 -4.92
N SER A 185 -13.61 -15.64 -6.09
CA SER A 185 -12.26 -15.39 -6.59
C SER A 185 -12.20 -15.51 -8.11
N LEU A 186 -11.14 -15.02 -8.74
CA LEU A 186 -10.91 -15.23 -10.18
C LEU A 186 -10.70 -16.69 -10.54
N ALA A 187 -10.12 -17.48 -9.62
CA ALA A 187 -9.87 -18.91 -9.83
C ALA A 187 -11.18 -19.69 -9.95
N SER A 188 -12.20 -19.38 -9.14
CA SER A 188 -13.53 -20.02 -9.22
C SER A 188 -14.22 -19.81 -10.57
N HIS A 189 -13.86 -18.76 -11.28
CA HIS A 189 -14.35 -18.44 -12.61
C HIS A 189 -13.33 -18.77 -13.72
N ARG A 190 -12.40 -19.71 -13.48
CA ARG A 190 -11.38 -20.14 -14.45
C ARG A 190 -10.58 -18.98 -15.04
N HIS A 191 -10.31 -17.93 -14.24
CA HIS A 191 -9.63 -16.71 -14.63
C HIS A 191 -10.29 -15.90 -15.77
N ARG A 192 -11.59 -16.11 -16.03
CA ARG A 192 -12.37 -15.39 -17.05
C ARG A 192 -13.00 -14.08 -16.56
N GLY A 193 -12.55 -13.55 -15.43
CA GLY A 193 -13.05 -12.32 -14.81
C GLY A 193 -12.55 -11.01 -15.43
N LYS A 194 -12.05 -11.03 -16.66
CA LYS A 194 -11.64 -9.83 -17.41
C LYS A 194 -12.63 -9.51 -18.50
#